data_99a02349b15d649a9fb2db7fa09a1a36
#
_entry.id   99a02349b15d649a9fb2db7fa09a1a36
#
_cell.length_a   1.000
_cell.length_b   1.000
_cell.length_c   1.000
_cell.angle_alpha   90.00
_cell.angle_beta   90.00
_cell.angle_gamma   90.00
#
_symmetry.space_group_name_H-M   'P 1'
#
loop_
_entity.id
_entity.type
_entity.pdbx_description
1 polymer ?
#
loop_
_entity_poly.entity_id
_entity_poly.type
_entity_poly.pdbx_seq_one_letter_code
_entity_poly.pdbx_strand_id
1 'polypeptide(L)'
;MSSLRAPRLAVFILVVLAAPCARAEDYVTVRGAYYREPSTRVIQPIVEVERDSPSGWDVKAHFLVDSITSASVSAGTAADAVFTETRNEASLTVRKRWSRSELIGSYRYSAESDYWSHAMGLTGVHRFWGDTARIAASVGLSLDSQSSRFRTPACATPPSHSCPLDTYYFGLSYTQILSPVMLAQVEAETEDLHGFQGNLYRSVPNFGYERVPDRRLRSALAARIAYYVPEAQLALRLHYRYYFDVFPGTVPDGGPDPWRIHSQMLEARVYRPVTRDLTVRLLFRQYWQLPANFWCDALAMPACYPPGTVYYTTDPKLGPVHTSYPELELVWQAEALRPVPVLGWLAAGTFTISYGRYFQDTSFGNAHVLQSGYTLPY
;
A
#
# COMPACT_ATOMS: atom_id res chain seq x y z
N MET A 1 20.14 14.41 -26.78
CA MET A 1 19.26 15.57 -26.50
C MET A 1 17.89 15.23 -27.06
N SER A 2 17.01 14.67 -26.27
CA SER A 2 15.62 14.40 -26.64
C SER A 2 14.71 15.13 -25.67
N SER A 3 13.90 16.02 -26.22
CA SER A 3 13.01 16.96 -25.57
C SER A 3 11.97 16.25 -24.70
N LEU A 4 11.98 16.56 -23.42
CA LEU A 4 10.91 16.28 -22.46
C LEU A 4 9.59 16.89 -22.95
N ARG A 5 8.65 16.06 -23.38
CA ARG A 5 7.28 16.47 -23.63
C ARG A 5 6.48 16.40 -22.32
N ALA A 6 6.44 17.50 -21.59
CA ALA A 6 5.51 17.72 -20.51
C ALA A 6 4.37 18.61 -21.01
N PRO A 7 3.21 18.07 -21.42
CA PRO A 7 2.01 18.89 -21.43
C PRO A 7 0.66 18.23 -21.09
N ARG A 8 0.61 17.01 -20.54
CA ARG A 8 -0.72 16.39 -20.31
C ARG A 8 -1.25 16.51 -18.87
N LEU A 9 -0.40 16.84 -17.92
CA LEU A 9 -0.81 17.02 -16.51
C LEU A 9 -1.57 18.34 -16.28
N ALA A 10 -1.26 19.39 -17.03
CA ALA A 10 -1.87 20.71 -16.88
C ALA A 10 -3.36 20.76 -17.30
N VAL A 11 -3.78 19.89 -18.22
CA VAL A 11 -5.16 19.87 -18.74
C VAL A 11 -6.13 19.22 -17.73
N PHE A 12 -5.68 18.25 -16.94
CA PHE A 12 -6.53 17.58 -15.96
C PHE A 12 -6.83 18.46 -14.74
N ILE A 13 -5.89 19.31 -14.33
CA ILE A 13 -6.08 20.26 -13.22
C ILE A 13 -7.08 21.36 -13.60
N LEU A 14 -7.15 21.77 -14.86
CA LEU A 14 -8.04 22.84 -15.31
C LEU A 14 -9.52 22.42 -15.37
N VAL A 15 -9.82 21.14 -15.61
CA VAL A 15 -11.20 20.63 -15.69
C VAL A 15 -11.85 20.53 -14.31
N VAL A 16 -11.07 20.32 -13.24
CA VAL A 16 -11.59 20.23 -11.87
C VAL A 16 -11.97 21.61 -11.31
N LEU A 17 -11.32 22.68 -11.77
CA LEU A 17 -11.59 24.06 -11.30
C LEU A 17 -12.83 24.71 -11.92
N ALA A 18 -13.49 24.07 -12.89
CA ALA A 18 -14.64 24.60 -13.61
C ALA A 18 -16.00 24.11 -13.08
N ALA A 19 -16.08 23.43 -11.94
CA ALA A 19 -17.35 22.93 -11.40
C ALA A 19 -18.05 24.00 -10.55
N PRO A 20 -19.25 24.47 -10.92
CA PRO A 20 -20.00 25.40 -10.10
C PRO A 20 -20.66 24.71 -8.89
N CYS A 21 -20.67 25.40 -7.77
CA CYS A 21 -21.25 25.05 -6.47
C CYS A 21 -20.38 24.15 -5.56
N ALA A 22 -19.51 24.82 -4.80
CA ALA A 22 -18.89 24.22 -3.62
C ALA A 22 -19.95 23.70 -2.66
N ARG A 23 -19.90 22.41 -2.34
CA ARG A 23 -20.59 21.78 -1.24
C ARG A 23 -19.54 21.37 -0.22
N ALA A 24 -19.89 21.42 1.07
CA ALA A 24 -18.94 21.21 2.18
C ALA A 24 -18.28 19.80 2.25
N GLU A 25 -18.50 18.95 1.28
CA GLU A 25 -18.08 17.53 1.28
C GLU A 25 -17.30 17.12 0.02
N ASP A 26 -17.04 18.05 -0.91
CA ASP A 26 -16.21 17.79 -2.09
C ASP A 26 -14.76 18.21 -1.81
N TYR A 27 -13.76 17.37 -2.16
CA TYR A 27 -12.35 17.60 -1.83
C TYR A 27 -11.43 17.35 -3.02
N VAL A 28 -10.42 18.21 -3.15
CA VAL A 28 -9.22 17.92 -3.95
C VAL A 28 -8.04 17.80 -3.01
N THR A 29 -7.31 16.69 -3.11
CA THR A 29 -6.10 16.46 -2.35
C THR A 29 -4.90 16.29 -3.29
N VAL A 30 -3.85 17.06 -3.06
CA VAL A 30 -2.56 16.90 -3.72
C VAL A 30 -1.55 16.47 -2.67
N ARG A 31 -0.85 15.36 -2.92
CA ARG A 31 0.18 14.83 -2.01
C ARG A 31 1.46 14.55 -2.76
N GLY A 32 2.57 14.60 -2.03
CA GLY A 32 3.87 14.13 -2.48
C GLY A 32 4.46 13.21 -1.43
N ALA A 33 5.00 12.07 -1.85
CA ALA A 33 5.78 11.21 -1.00
C ALA A 33 7.20 11.06 -1.56
N TYR A 34 8.17 11.05 -0.66
CA TYR A 34 9.58 10.81 -0.95
C TYR A 34 10.06 9.68 -0.05
N TYR A 35 10.55 8.62 -0.66
CA TYR A 35 11.17 7.48 0.01
C TYR A 35 12.62 7.37 -0.42
N ARG A 36 13.52 7.11 0.52
CA ARG A 36 14.94 6.89 0.24
C ARG A 36 15.54 5.86 1.19
N GLU A 37 16.12 4.84 0.63
CA GLU A 37 17.05 3.90 1.26
C GLU A 37 18.39 3.91 0.50
N PRO A 38 19.45 3.22 0.95
CA PRO A 38 20.76 3.23 0.28
C PRO A 38 20.71 2.88 -1.21
N SER A 39 19.84 1.93 -1.60
CA SER A 39 19.74 1.41 -2.96
C SER A 39 18.57 1.97 -3.77
N THR A 40 17.57 2.59 -3.14
CA THR A 40 16.33 2.98 -3.83
C THR A 40 15.87 4.36 -3.40
N ARG A 41 15.42 5.14 -4.38
CA ARG A 41 14.71 6.40 -4.19
C ARG A 41 13.41 6.38 -4.97
N VAL A 42 12.32 6.79 -4.31
CA VAL A 42 11.00 6.95 -4.95
C VAL A 42 10.49 8.36 -4.71
N ILE A 43 9.97 8.98 -5.77
CA ILE A 43 9.24 10.25 -5.73
C ILE A 43 7.85 9.98 -6.26
N GLN A 44 6.82 10.32 -5.49
CA GLN A 44 5.45 9.90 -5.75
C GLN A 44 4.48 11.08 -5.57
N PRO A 45 4.22 11.86 -6.63
CA PRO A 45 3.09 12.78 -6.67
C PRO A 45 1.76 12.03 -6.78
N ILE A 46 0.77 12.50 -6.03
CA ILE A 46 -0.58 11.93 -5.93
C ILE A 46 -1.58 13.06 -6.06
N VAL A 47 -2.63 12.85 -6.85
CA VAL A 47 -3.80 13.72 -6.92
C VAL A 47 -5.05 12.89 -6.68
N GLU A 48 -5.94 13.39 -5.84
CA GLU A 48 -7.16 12.73 -5.44
C GLU A 48 -8.31 13.74 -5.49
N VAL A 49 -9.43 13.35 -6.08
CA VAL A 49 -10.65 14.14 -6.15
C VAL A 49 -11.78 13.30 -5.60
N GLU A 50 -12.50 13.84 -4.63
CA GLU A 50 -13.65 13.18 -4.00
C GLU A 50 -14.86 14.10 -4.10
N ARG A 51 -15.98 13.55 -4.51
CA ARG A 51 -17.26 14.23 -4.62
C ARG A 51 -18.35 13.44 -3.95
N ASP A 52 -19.04 14.07 -3.00
CA ASP A 52 -20.19 13.50 -2.29
C ASP A 52 -21.50 14.14 -2.77
N SER A 53 -22.46 13.32 -3.16
CA SER A 53 -23.78 13.76 -3.59
C SER A 53 -24.81 13.58 -2.47
N PRO A 54 -25.74 14.55 -2.31
CA PRO A 54 -26.88 14.43 -1.39
C PRO A 54 -27.76 13.21 -1.64
N SER A 55 -27.71 12.66 -2.85
CA SER A 55 -28.40 11.42 -3.21
C SER A 55 -27.74 10.17 -2.62
N GLY A 56 -26.66 10.32 -1.85
CA GLY A 56 -25.91 9.23 -1.22
C GLY A 56 -24.94 8.52 -2.16
N TRP A 57 -24.59 9.12 -3.28
CA TRP A 57 -23.47 8.69 -4.12
C TRP A 57 -22.21 9.47 -3.74
N ASP A 58 -21.11 8.76 -3.66
CA ASP A 58 -19.77 9.32 -3.45
C ASP A 58 -18.86 8.72 -4.52
N VAL A 59 -18.07 9.55 -5.17
CA VAL A 59 -17.15 9.17 -6.24
C VAL A 59 -15.78 9.72 -5.91
N LYS A 60 -14.78 8.84 -5.87
CA LYS A 60 -13.40 9.18 -5.62
C LYS A 60 -12.53 8.72 -6.78
N ALA A 61 -11.82 9.66 -7.40
CA ALA A 61 -10.80 9.40 -8.40
C ALA A 61 -9.41 9.64 -7.78
N HIS A 62 -8.49 8.75 -8.05
CA HIS A 62 -7.11 8.84 -7.57
C HIS A 62 -6.16 8.61 -8.75
N PHE A 63 -5.11 9.42 -8.81
CA PHE A 63 -4.04 9.29 -9.78
C PHE A 63 -2.69 9.44 -9.09
N LEU A 64 -1.76 8.57 -9.43
CA LEU A 64 -0.43 8.47 -8.84
C LEU A 64 0.61 8.21 -9.91
N VAL A 65 1.77 8.84 -9.77
CA VAL A 65 2.96 8.53 -10.55
C VAL A 65 4.10 8.20 -9.60
N ASP A 66 4.73 7.04 -9.76
CA ASP A 66 5.98 6.71 -9.07
C ASP A 66 7.15 6.91 -10.03
N SER A 67 8.10 7.73 -9.64
CA SER A 67 9.41 7.76 -10.25
C SER A 67 10.39 7.03 -9.34
N ILE A 68 10.76 5.82 -9.74
CA ILE A 68 11.59 4.90 -8.99
C ILE A 68 12.99 4.93 -9.58
N THR A 69 13.99 5.24 -8.76
CA THR A 69 15.40 5.07 -9.11
C THR A 69 15.99 4.06 -8.15
N SER A 70 16.47 2.94 -8.67
CA SER A 70 16.98 1.85 -7.85
C SER A 70 18.31 1.34 -8.37
N ALA A 71 19.19 0.97 -7.44
CA ALA A 71 20.40 0.23 -7.73
C ALA A 71 20.11 -1.28 -7.81
N SER A 72 21.02 -2.01 -8.42
CA SER A 72 20.88 -3.44 -8.71
C SER A 72 20.51 -4.34 -7.52
N VAL A 73 20.91 -4.00 -6.30
CA VAL A 73 20.68 -4.83 -5.10
C VAL A 73 19.18 -5.02 -4.83
N SER A 74 18.39 -3.94 -4.87
CA SER A 74 16.93 -4.04 -4.64
C SER A 74 16.20 -4.62 -5.84
N ALA A 75 16.73 -4.46 -7.05
CA ALA A 75 16.18 -5.07 -8.27
C ALA A 75 16.55 -6.55 -8.43
N GLY A 76 17.50 -7.05 -7.62
CA GLY A 76 17.97 -8.44 -7.71
C GLY A 76 18.89 -8.73 -8.90
N THR A 77 19.44 -7.70 -9.54
CA THR A 77 20.40 -7.85 -10.62
C THR A 77 21.83 -7.81 -10.10
N ALA A 78 22.73 -8.56 -10.74
CA ALA A 78 24.14 -8.62 -10.36
C ALA A 78 24.98 -7.41 -10.85
N ALA A 79 24.37 -6.45 -11.55
CA ALA A 79 25.07 -5.31 -12.15
C ALA A 79 24.86 -4.05 -11.32
N ASP A 80 25.90 -3.24 -11.16
CA ASP A 80 25.87 -1.95 -10.44
C ASP A 80 25.13 -0.82 -11.20
N ALA A 81 24.30 -1.18 -12.19
CA ALA A 81 23.56 -0.22 -12.99
C ALA A 81 22.35 0.32 -12.22
N VAL A 82 22.32 1.63 -12.04
CA VAL A 82 21.14 2.35 -11.58
C VAL A 82 20.12 2.36 -12.71
N PHE A 83 18.91 1.90 -12.45
CA PHE A 83 17.79 2.00 -13.39
C PHE A 83 16.72 2.96 -12.87
N THR A 84 15.98 3.55 -13.78
CA THR A 84 14.82 4.39 -13.48
C THR A 84 13.58 3.76 -14.09
N GLU A 85 12.55 3.61 -13.29
CA GLU A 85 11.25 3.11 -13.69
C GLU A 85 10.18 4.16 -13.36
N THR A 86 9.13 4.20 -14.17
CA THR A 86 7.96 5.04 -13.92
C THR A 86 6.72 4.18 -13.89
N ARG A 87 6.02 4.18 -12.76
CA ARG A 87 4.70 3.57 -12.62
C ARG A 87 3.64 4.64 -12.68
N ASN A 88 2.60 4.39 -13.47
CA ASN A 88 1.38 5.20 -13.49
C ASN A 88 0.24 4.36 -12.93
N GLU A 89 -0.51 4.93 -11.99
CA GLU A 89 -1.67 4.29 -11.41
C GLU A 89 -2.86 5.23 -11.44
N ALA A 90 -4.02 4.71 -11.81
CA ALA A 90 -5.30 5.40 -11.72
C ALA A 90 -6.32 4.49 -11.07
N SER A 91 -7.12 5.03 -10.17
CA SER A 91 -8.24 4.28 -9.58
C SER A 91 -9.51 5.12 -9.47
N LEU A 92 -10.65 4.43 -9.52
CA LEU A 92 -11.97 4.98 -9.33
C LEU A 92 -12.67 4.15 -8.25
N THR A 93 -13.24 4.84 -7.26
CA THR A 93 -14.10 4.24 -6.25
C THR A 93 -15.46 4.91 -6.29
N VAL A 94 -16.51 4.12 -6.33
CA VAL A 94 -17.89 4.59 -6.30
C VAL A 94 -18.58 3.95 -5.09
N ARG A 95 -19.14 4.79 -4.23
CA ARG A 95 -19.90 4.37 -3.05
C ARG A 95 -21.36 4.78 -3.20
N LYS A 96 -22.27 3.88 -2.88
CA LYS A 96 -23.69 4.17 -2.68
C LYS A 96 -24.05 3.95 -1.23
N ARG A 97 -24.61 4.97 -0.60
CA ARG A 97 -25.09 4.94 0.79
C ARG A 97 -26.63 4.87 0.82
N TRP A 98 -27.13 4.02 1.68
CA TRP A 98 -28.53 3.95 2.12
C TRP A 98 -28.57 4.27 3.62
N SER A 99 -29.74 4.20 4.24
CA SER A 99 -29.88 4.53 5.67
C SER A 99 -28.90 3.77 6.58
N ARG A 100 -28.74 2.45 6.38
CA ARG A 100 -27.89 1.59 7.22
C ARG A 100 -26.89 0.74 6.44
N SER A 101 -26.89 0.81 5.13
CA SER A 101 -26.04 -0.01 4.28
C SER A 101 -25.26 0.84 3.30
N GLU A 102 -24.11 0.35 2.91
CA GLU A 102 -23.27 0.94 1.86
C GLU A 102 -22.80 -0.15 0.91
N LEU A 103 -22.70 0.19 -0.36
CA LEU A 103 -22.05 -0.64 -1.36
C LEU A 103 -20.93 0.20 -2.00
N ILE A 104 -19.74 -0.36 -2.06
CA ILE A 104 -18.55 0.31 -2.56
C ILE A 104 -17.96 -0.57 -3.66
N GLY A 105 -17.90 -0.03 -4.88
CA GLY A 105 -17.19 -0.63 -6.00
C GLY A 105 -15.90 0.12 -6.27
N SER A 106 -14.83 -0.58 -6.60
CA SER A 106 -13.54 0.01 -6.94
C SER A 106 -12.92 -0.64 -8.17
N TYR A 107 -12.21 0.16 -8.94
CA TYR A 107 -11.37 -0.31 -10.03
C TYR A 107 -10.04 0.44 -9.98
N ARG A 108 -8.94 -0.28 -10.20
CA ARG A 108 -7.57 0.25 -10.26
C ARG A 108 -6.85 -0.30 -11.47
N TYR A 109 -6.17 0.56 -12.17
CA TYR A 109 -5.22 0.24 -13.23
C TYR A 109 -3.84 0.75 -12.84
N SER A 110 -2.82 -0.08 -12.96
CA SER A 110 -1.42 0.28 -12.73
C SER A 110 -0.56 -0.25 -13.88
N ALA A 111 0.38 0.55 -14.36
CA ALA A 111 1.27 0.18 -15.44
C ALA A 111 2.69 0.69 -15.21
N GLU A 112 3.63 -0.20 -15.41
CA GLU A 112 5.07 0.03 -15.55
C GLU A 112 5.51 -0.43 -16.95
N SER A 113 6.78 -0.35 -17.24
CA SER A 113 7.29 -0.77 -18.55
C SER A 113 7.23 -2.29 -18.77
N ASP A 114 7.19 -3.08 -17.70
CA ASP A 114 7.23 -4.54 -17.68
C ASP A 114 6.20 -5.17 -16.74
N TYR A 115 5.30 -4.37 -16.17
CA TYR A 115 4.24 -4.83 -15.27
C TYR A 115 2.93 -4.08 -15.53
N TRP A 116 1.82 -4.81 -15.62
CA TRP A 116 0.44 -4.28 -15.69
C TRP A 116 -0.42 -4.96 -14.65
N SER A 117 -1.32 -4.20 -14.07
CA SER A 117 -2.29 -4.68 -13.08
C SER A 117 -3.66 -4.07 -13.31
N HIS A 118 -4.68 -4.90 -13.30
CA HIS A 118 -6.08 -4.51 -13.24
C HIS A 118 -6.68 -5.10 -11.98
N ALA A 119 -7.14 -4.27 -11.06
CA ALA A 119 -7.78 -4.73 -9.83
C ALA A 119 -9.19 -4.17 -9.71
N MET A 120 -10.12 -5.00 -9.26
CA MET A 120 -11.50 -4.62 -8.98
C MET A 120 -11.93 -5.19 -7.63
N GLY A 121 -12.78 -4.42 -6.94
CA GLY A 121 -13.27 -4.79 -5.62
C GLY A 121 -14.72 -4.39 -5.43
N LEU A 122 -15.41 -5.15 -4.59
CA LEU A 122 -16.75 -4.86 -4.12
C LEU A 122 -16.79 -5.05 -2.61
N THR A 123 -17.31 -4.05 -1.89
CA THR A 123 -17.47 -4.08 -0.44
C THR A 123 -18.91 -3.75 -0.07
N GLY A 124 -19.57 -4.63 0.67
CA GLY A 124 -20.84 -4.36 1.32
C GLY A 124 -20.64 -4.03 2.79
N VAL A 125 -21.32 -2.99 3.27
CA VAL A 125 -21.28 -2.54 4.67
C VAL A 125 -22.68 -2.48 5.22
N HIS A 126 -22.88 -2.96 6.46
CA HIS A 126 -24.13 -2.83 7.18
C HIS A 126 -23.93 -2.38 8.61
N ARG A 127 -24.74 -1.41 9.07
CA ARG A 127 -24.75 -0.88 10.44
C ARG A 127 -25.98 -1.39 11.18
N PHE A 128 -25.83 -1.76 12.43
CA PHE A 128 -26.89 -2.30 13.27
C PHE A 128 -26.73 -1.87 14.72
N TRP A 129 -27.66 -2.26 15.59
CA TRP A 129 -27.72 -1.87 17.01
C TRP A 129 -27.64 -0.36 17.23
N GLY A 130 -28.48 0.41 16.52
CA GLY A 130 -28.48 1.88 16.63
C GLY A 130 -27.18 2.51 16.12
N ASP A 131 -26.60 1.93 15.08
CA ASP A 131 -25.33 2.34 14.47
C ASP A 131 -24.08 2.16 15.34
N THR A 132 -24.20 1.45 16.49
CA THR A 132 -23.05 1.17 17.36
C THR A 132 -22.19 0.01 16.83
N ALA A 133 -22.72 -0.83 15.95
CA ALA A 133 -22.01 -1.93 15.35
C ALA A 133 -22.03 -1.85 13.82
N ARG A 134 -20.94 -2.27 13.19
CA ARG A 134 -20.74 -2.28 11.72
C ARG A 134 -20.06 -3.57 11.31
N ILE A 135 -20.60 -4.23 10.29
CA ILE A 135 -19.94 -5.32 9.58
C ILE A 135 -19.63 -4.87 8.15
N ALA A 136 -18.48 -5.25 7.63
CA ALA A 136 -18.15 -5.08 6.23
C ALA A 136 -17.57 -6.38 5.66
N ALA A 137 -18.04 -6.76 4.46
CA ALA A 137 -17.52 -7.88 3.70
C ALA A 137 -17.04 -7.39 2.34
N SER A 138 -15.86 -7.83 1.93
CA SER A 138 -15.20 -7.41 0.70
C SER A 138 -14.80 -8.63 -0.13
N VAL A 139 -14.93 -8.50 -1.45
CA VAL A 139 -14.34 -9.43 -2.42
C VAL A 139 -13.59 -8.63 -3.47
N GLY A 140 -12.55 -9.21 -4.04
CA GLY A 140 -11.75 -8.56 -5.05
C GLY A 140 -11.04 -9.54 -5.98
N LEU A 141 -10.61 -9.01 -7.11
CA LEU A 141 -9.85 -9.72 -8.13
C LEU A 141 -8.76 -8.78 -8.64
N SER A 142 -7.51 -9.25 -8.73
CA SER A 142 -6.44 -8.60 -9.48
C SER A 142 -5.95 -9.53 -10.57
N LEU A 143 -5.79 -8.97 -11.76
CA LEU A 143 -5.21 -9.63 -12.93
C LEU A 143 -3.93 -8.89 -13.29
N ASP A 144 -2.80 -9.54 -13.02
CA ASP A 144 -1.49 -8.95 -13.19
C ASP A 144 -0.73 -9.66 -14.31
N SER A 145 0.14 -8.93 -14.98
CA SER A 145 0.97 -9.46 -16.06
C SER A 145 2.37 -8.88 -15.93
N GLN A 146 3.38 -9.75 -15.91
CA GLN A 146 4.78 -9.39 -15.74
C GLN A 146 5.59 -9.83 -16.95
N SER A 147 6.45 -8.98 -17.48
CA SER A 147 7.37 -9.30 -18.54
C SER A 147 8.80 -8.92 -18.17
N SER A 148 9.79 -9.41 -18.92
CA SER A 148 11.18 -9.04 -18.71
C SER A 148 11.73 -8.36 -19.95
N ARG A 149 12.42 -7.26 -19.77
CA ARG A 149 13.11 -6.53 -20.87
C ARG A 149 14.32 -7.27 -21.41
N PHE A 150 14.89 -8.22 -20.67
CA PHE A 150 16.18 -8.84 -21.00
C PHE A 150 16.04 -10.27 -21.51
N ARG A 151 14.89 -10.91 -21.29
CA ARG A 151 14.66 -12.32 -21.68
C ARG A 151 13.17 -12.65 -21.72
N THR A 152 12.83 -13.72 -22.44
CA THR A 152 11.51 -14.33 -22.33
C THR A 152 11.49 -15.21 -21.08
N PRO A 153 10.66 -14.93 -20.07
CA PRO A 153 10.58 -15.77 -18.87
C PRO A 153 10.02 -17.16 -19.19
N ALA A 154 10.41 -18.16 -18.41
CA ALA A 154 9.92 -19.53 -18.60
C ALA A 154 8.40 -19.68 -18.38
N CYS A 155 7.80 -18.77 -17.57
CA CYS A 155 6.36 -18.71 -17.34
C CYS A 155 5.58 -17.99 -18.45
N ALA A 156 6.27 -17.34 -19.40
CA ALA A 156 5.61 -16.58 -20.45
C ALA A 156 4.92 -17.51 -21.45
N THR A 157 3.64 -17.24 -21.71
CA THR A 157 2.85 -17.97 -22.69
C THR A 157 2.74 -17.15 -23.98
N PRO A 158 3.11 -17.71 -25.16
CA PRO A 158 2.86 -17.02 -26.42
C PRO A 158 1.36 -16.74 -26.62
N PRO A 159 0.96 -15.60 -27.22
CA PRO A 159 1.83 -14.56 -27.82
C PRO A 159 2.26 -13.44 -26.86
N SER A 160 1.81 -13.42 -25.60
CA SER A 160 1.98 -12.28 -24.70
C SER A 160 3.42 -12.07 -24.21
N HIS A 161 4.26 -13.09 -24.21
CA HIS A 161 5.61 -13.09 -23.64
C HIS A 161 5.67 -12.60 -22.19
N SER A 162 4.56 -12.73 -21.45
CA SER A 162 4.41 -12.29 -20.06
C SER A 162 3.94 -13.43 -19.16
N CYS A 163 4.19 -13.27 -17.86
CA CYS A 163 3.79 -14.19 -16.81
C CYS A 163 2.55 -13.64 -16.11
N PRO A 164 1.42 -14.37 -16.11
CA PRO A 164 0.23 -13.95 -15.40
C PRO A 164 0.36 -14.19 -13.90
N LEU A 165 -0.34 -13.35 -13.12
CA LEU A 165 -0.60 -13.55 -11.70
C LEU A 165 -2.03 -13.10 -11.41
N ASP A 166 -2.88 -14.04 -11.02
CA ASP A 166 -4.26 -13.78 -10.61
C ASP A 166 -4.34 -13.82 -9.09
N THR A 167 -4.98 -12.81 -8.51
CA THR A 167 -5.19 -12.72 -7.06
C THR A 167 -6.65 -12.56 -6.75
N TYR A 168 -7.20 -13.45 -5.93
CA TYR A 168 -8.55 -13.40 -5.41
C TYR A 168 -8.50 -12.95 -3.95
N TYR A 169 -9.22 -11.90 -3.62
CA TYR A 169 -9.26 -11.31 -2.29
C TYR A 169 -10.62 -11.52 -1.63
N PHE A 170 -10.59 -11.85 -0.35
CA PHE A 170 -11.74 -11.86 0.55
C PHE A 170 -11.40 -11.18 1.86
N GLY A 171 -12.29 -10.31 2.35
CA GLY A 171 -12.13 -9.60 3.61
C GLY A 171 -13.42 -9.54 4.41
N LEU A 172 -13.33 -9.63 5.73
CA LEU A 172 -14.42 -9.47 6.67
C LEU A 172 -13.95 -8.61 7.83
N SER A 173 -14.73 -7.58 8.20
CA SER A 173 -14.45 -6.77 9.37
C SER A 173 -15.69 -6.53 10.21
N TYR A 174 -15.50 -6.48 11.53
CA TYR A 174 -16.50 -6.11 12.51
C TYR A 174 -15.96 -4.97 13.36
N THR A 175 -16.75 -3.91 13.49
CA THR A 175 -16.43 -2.74 14.30
C THR A 175 -17.53 -2.52 15.33
N GLN A 176 -17.17 -2.26 16.59
CA GLN A 176 -18.07 -1.99 17.68
C GLN A 176 -17.67 -0.72 18.41
N ILE A 177 -18.61 0.20 18.60
CA ILE A 177 -18.49 1.30 19.55
C ILE A 177 -18.78 0.71 20.94
N LEU A 178 -17.76 0.67 21.80
CA LEU A 178 -17.85 0.08 23.14
C LEU A 178 -18.30 1.12 24.18
N SER A 179 -17.95 2.40 23.94
CA SER A 179 -18.37 3.54 24.75
C SER A 179 -18.25 4.82 23.92
N PRO A 180 -18.71 6.00 24.40
CA PRO A 180 -18.52 7.27 23.70
C PRO A 180 -17.07 7.63 23.39
N VAL A 181 -16.12 7.03 24.09
CA VAL A 181 -14.68 7.29 23.97
C VAL A 181 -13.88 6.08 23.46
N MET A 182 -14.52 4.93 23.19
CA MET A 182 -13.82 3.70 22.86
C MET A 182 -14.48 2.96 21.70
N LEU A 183 -13.68 2.56 20.72
CA LEU A 183 -14.06 1.76 19.57
C LEU A 183 -13.09 0.59 19.40
N ALA A 184 -13.62 -0.59 19.09
CA ALA A 184 -12.84 -1.78 18.73
C ALA A 184 -13.22 -2.30 17.34
N GLN A 185 -12.26 -2.86 16.64
CA GLN A 185 -12.44 -3.51 15.34
C GLN A 185 -11.62 -4.80 15.29
N VAL A 186 -12.19 -5.83 14.69
CA VAL A 186 -11.49 -7.04 14.26
C VAL A 186 -11.66 -7.22 12.77
N GLU A 187 -10.64 -7.78 12.11
CA GLU A 187 -10.60 -7.95 10.68
C GLU A 187 -9.91 -9.27 10.32
N ALA A 188 -10.45 -9.97 9.35
CA ALA A 188 -9.85 -11.14 8.73
C ALA A 188 -9.78 -10.91 7.22
N GLU A 189 -8.65 -11.22 6.62
CA GLU A 189 -8.44 -11.10 5.17
C GLU A 189 -7.72 -12.34 4.65
N THR A 190 -8.02 -12.70 3.42
CA THR A 190 -7.37 -13.80 2.71
C THR A 190 -7.20 -13.44 1.25
N GLU A 191 -6.04 -13.80 0.68
CA GLU A 191 -5.71 -13.67 -0.73
C GLU A 191 -5.24 -15.03 -1.26
N ASP A 192 -5.87 -15.51 -2.33
CA ASP A 192 -5.42 -16.70 -3.07
C ASP A 192 -4.74 -16.25 -4.37
N LEU A 193 -3.45 -16.55 -4.48
CA LEU A 193 -2.59 -16.12 -5.58
C LEU A 193 -2.26 -17.31 -6.47
N HIS A 194 -2.49 -17.14 -7.77
CA HIS A 194 -2.23 -18.13 -8.80
C HIS A 194 -1.36 -17.53 -9.91
N GLY A 195 -0.22 -18.11 -10.17
CA GLY A 195 0.69 -17.69 -11.23
C GLY A 195 2.06 -17.25 -10.73
N PHE A 196 2.75 -16.44 -11.49
CA PHE A 196 4.14 -16.09 -11.22
C PHE A 196 4.28 -15.09 -10.07
N GLN A 197 5.00 -15.47 -9.02
CA GLN A 197 5.18 -14.69 -7.79
C GLN A 197 6.65 -14.30 -7.52
N GLY A 198 7.56 -14.64 -8.42
CA GLY A 198 8.98 -14.31 -8.29
C GLY A 198 9.35 -12.96 -8.90
N ASN A 199 10.63 -12.63 -8.79
CA ASN A 199 11.22 -11.47 -9.45
C ASN A 199 11.93 -11.93 -10.75
N LEU A 200 11.49 -11.45 -11.90
CA LEU A 200 12.02 -11.81 -13.22
C LEU A 200 13.50 -11.42 -13.41
N TYR A 201 14.03 -10.56 -12.58
CA TYR A 201 15.41 -10.05 -12.66
C TYR A 201 16.35 -10.67 -11.64
N ARG A 202 15.80 -11.35 -10.62
CA ARG A 202 16.59 -11.92 -9.52
C ARG A 202 17.26 -13.23 -9.94
N SER A 203 18.56 -13.30 -9.72
CA SER A 203 19.35 -14.52 -9.86
C SER A 203 19.82 -15.02 -8.50
N VAL A 204 19.86 -16.35 -8.38
CA VAL A 204 20.39 -17.03 -7.20
C VAL A 204 21.74 -17.65 -7.60
N PRO A 205 22.84 -17.36 -6.91
CA PRO A 205 24.17 -17.89 -7.25
C PRO A 205 24.15 -19.40 -7.41
N ASN A 206 24.75 -19.93 -8.47
CA ASN A 206 24.83 -21.33 -8.86
C ASN A 206 23.51 -22.02 -9.25
N PHE A 207 22.36 -21.35 -9.16
CA PHE A 207 21.03 -21.88 -9.49
C PHE A 207 20.37 -21.19 -10.68
N GLY A 208 20.86 -20.01 -11.07
CA GLY A 208 20.25 -19.19 -12.10
C GLY A 208 19.14 -18.30 -11.54
N TYR A 209 18.05 -18.12 -12.29
CA TYR A 209 16.94 -17.30 -11.83
C TYR A 209 16.19 -17.96 -10.69
N GLU A 210 15.71 -17.15 -9.73
CA GLU A 210 14.93 -17.66 -8.59
C GLU A 210 13.72 -18.48 -9.06
N ARG A 211 13.36 -19.45 -8.26
CA ARG A 211 12.20 -20.31 -8.49
C ARG A 211 11.36 -20.33 -7.23
N VAL A 212 10.18 -19.72 -7.32
CA VAL A 212 9.21 -19.64 -6.24
C VAL A 212 7.95 -20.44 -6.60
N PRO A 213 7.15 -20.89 -5.61
CA PRO A 213 5.88 -21.54 -5.88
C PRO A 213 4.93 -20.61 -6.64
N ASP A 214 4.13 -21.17 -7.53
CA ASP A 214 3.12 -20.48 -8.34
C ASP A 214 1.74 -20.35 -7.65
N ARG A 215 1.59 -20.90 -6.47
CA ARG A 215 0.39 -20.79 -5.64
C ARG A 215 0.74 -20.34 -4.23
N ARG A 216 -0.10 -19.47 -3.68
CA ARG A 216 0.07 -18.93 -2.33
C ARG A 216 -1.27 -18.50 -1.75
N LEU A 217 -1.59 -18.99 -0.57
CA LEU A 217 -2.71 -18.51 0.22
C LEU A 217 -2.17 -17.63 1.35
N ARG A 218 -2.44 -16.34 1.30
CA ARG A 218 -2.09 -15.36 2.32
C ARG A 218 -3.29 -15.09 3.20
N SER A 219 -3.08 -15.05 4.51
CA SER A 219 -4.14 -14.69 5.44
C SER A 219 -3.63 -13.76 6.51
N ALA A 220 -4.49 -12.87 7.00
CA ALA A 220 -4.18 -12.05 8.14
C ALA A 220 -5.39 -11.83 9.04
N LEU A 221 -5.10 -11.73 10.33
CA LEU A 221 -6.04 -11.32 11.37
C LEU A 221 -5.55 -10.01 11.98
N ALA A 222 -6.44 -9.05 12.12
CA ALA A 222 -6.09 -7.78 12.74
C ALA A 222 -7.09 -7.37 13.82
N ALA A 223 -6.58 -6.68 14.85
CA ALA A 223 -7.38 -6.05 15.88
C ALA A 223 -6.96 -4.60 16.03
N ARG A 224 -7.93 -3.70 16.13
CA ARG A 224 -7.71 -2.26 16.32
C ARG A 224 -8.54 -1.78 17.50
N ILE A 225 -7.95 -0.93 18.32
CA ILE A 225 -8.64 -0.22 19.40
C ILE A 225 -8.33 1.27 19.24
N ALA A 226 -9.36 2.08 19.31
CA ALA A 226 -9.24 3.53 19.42
C ALA A 226 -9.83 3.98 20.75
N TYR A 227 -9.10 4.81 21.49
CA TYR A 227 -9.50 5.34 22.78
C TYR A 227 -9.22 6.84 22.85
N TYR A 228 -10.19 7.61 23.27
CA TYR A 228 -10.05 9.05 23.49
C TYR A 228 -9.99 9.36 24.99
N VAL A 229 -9.00 10.13 25.40
CA VAL A 229 -8.80 10.63 26.77
C VAL A 229 -9.23 12.09 26.80
N PRO A 230 -10.46 12.41 27.27
CA PRO A 230 -11.01 13.77 27.18
C PRO A 230 -10.18 14.81 27.95
N GLU A 231 -9.68 14.47 29.14
CA GLU A 231 -8.94 15.37 30.03
C GLU A 231 -7.60 15.82 29.39
N ALA A 232 -6.99 14.95 28.58
CA ALA A 232 -5.74 15.25 27.90
C ALA A 232 -5.95 15.69 26.45
N GLN A 233 -7.19 15.67 25.95
CA GLN A 233 -7.54 15.87 24.53
C GLN A 233 -6.68 14.97 23.61
N LEU A 234 -6.52 13.71 24.00
CA LEU A 234 -5.61 12.76 23.38
C LEU A 234 -6.39 11.59 22.79
N ALA A 235 -6.22 11.30 21.49
CA ALA A 235 -6.71 10.07 20.90
C ALA A 235 -5.55 9.08 20.71
N LEU A 236 -5.76 7.87 21.20
CA LEU A 236 -4.83 6.75 21.09
C LEU A 236 -5.42 5.73 20.12
N ARG A 237 -4.59 5.15 19.26
CA ARG A 237 -4.95 3.99 18.44
C ARG A 237 -3.87 2.93 18.57
N LEU A 238 -4.30 1.70 18.82
CA LEU A 238 -3.46 0.52 18.83
C LEU A 238 -3.96 -0.41 17.72
N HIS A 239 -3.03 -0.95 16.94
CA HIS A 239 -3.31 -1.87 15.87
C HIS A 239 -2.31 -3.04 15.96
N TYR A 240 -2.84 -4.26 16.06
CA TYR A 240 -2.07 -5.49 15.98
C TYR A 240 -2.53 -6.27 14.74
N ARG A 241 -1.59 -6.82 13.97
CA ARG A 241 -1.85 -7.67 12.82
C ARG A 241 -0.94 -8.88 12.87
N TYR A 242 -1.53 -10.06 12.76
CA TYR A 242 -0.87 -11.33 12.56
C TYR A 242 -1.11 -11.79 11.12
N TYR A 243 -0.05 -12.14 10.42
CA TYR A 243 -0.09 -12.62 9.05
C TYR A 243 0.56 -13.99 8.97
N PHE A 244 0.02 -14.84 8.12
CA PHE A 244 0.59 -16.12 7.75
C PHE A 244 0.26 -16.47 6.31
N ASP A 245 1.13 -17.27 5.67
CA ASP A 245 0.88 -17.81 4.35
C ASP A 245 1.20 -19.31 4.29
N VAL A 246 0.54 -19.96 3.33
CA VAL A 246 0.67 -21.39 3.08
C VAL A 246 0.60 -21.67 1.59
N PHE A 247 1.17 -22.79 1.18
CA PHE A 247 0.96 -23.36 -0.15
C PHE A 247 -0.36 -24.12 -0.16
N PRO A 248 -1.36 -23.69 -0.98
CA PRO A 248 -2.64 -24.37 -1.01
C PRO A 248 -2.53 -25.68 -1.83
N GLY A 249 -2.69 -26.81 -1.18
CA GLY A 249 -2.66 -28.13 -1.81
C GLY A 249 -1.44 -28.99 -1.40
N THR A 250 -1.15 -29.98 -2.20
CA THR A 250 -0.01 -30.89 -1.97
C THR A 250 1.24 -30.31 -2.59
N VAL A 251 2.32 -30.23 -1.81
CA VAL A 251 3.63 -29.80 -2.31
C VAL A 251 4.15 -30.85 -3.29
N PRO A 252 4.61 -30.50 -4.50
CA PRO A 252 4.94 -31.44 -5.56
C PRO A 252 5.98 -32.50 -5.21
N ASP A 253 6.91 -32.19 -4.31
CA ASP A 253 7.97 -33.10 -3.85
C ASP A 253 7.63 -33.81 -2.53
N GLY A 254 6.40 -33.60 -2.01
CA GLY A 254 5.97 -34.13 -0.72
C GLY A 254 6.67 -33.50 0.49
N GLY A 255 7.42 -32.43 0.27
CA GLY A 255 8.13 -31.68 1.30
C GLY A 255 7.23 -30.81 2.18
N PRO A 256 7.84 -30.06 3.12
CA PRO A 256 7.09 -29.10 3.93
C PRO A 256 6.57 -27.94 3.09
N ASP A 257 5.56 -27.22 3.61
CA ASP A 257 5.05 -25.99 2.99
C ASP A 257 6.18 -25.02 2.66
N PRO A 258 6.39 -24.67 1.39
CA PRO A 258 7.49 -23.81 1.00
C PRO A 258 7.34 -22.39 1.52
N TRP A 259 6.13 -21.82 1.60
CA TRP A 259 5.93 -20.45 2.06
C TRP A 259 6.17 -20.32 3.57
N ARG A 260 5.23 -20.74 4.38
CA ARG A 260 5.29 -20.74 5.85
C ARG A 260 5.85 -19.45 6.49
N ILE A 261 5.62 -18.32 5.83
CA ILE A 261 5.93 -17.01 6.39
C ILE A 261 4.92 -16.70 7.49
N HIS A 262 5.39 -16.26 8.64
CA HIS A 262 4.58 -15.69 9.70
C HIS A 262 5.13 -14.32 10.04
N SER A 263 4.24 -13.33 10.14
CA SER A 263 4.67 -12.00 10.59
C SER A 263 3.69 -11.39 11.58
N GLN A 264 4.21 -10.47 12.38
CA GLN A 264 3.46 -9.71 13.37
C GLN A 264 3.77 -8.24 13.21
N MET A 265 2.76 -7.41 13.35
CA MET A 265 2.89 -5.97 13.36
C MET A 265 2.15 -5.40 14.57
N LEU A 266 2.82 -4.56 15.32
CA LEU A 266 2.24 -3.73 16.36
C LEU A 266 2.43 -2.26 15.97
N GLU A 267 1.34 -1.50 15.94
CA GLU A 267 1.36 -0.07 15.65
C GLU A 267 0.60 0.69 16.72
N ALA A 268 1.22 1.75 17.23
CA ALA A 268 0.60 2.69 18.14
C ALA A 268 0.59 4.08 17.49
N ARG A 269 -0.54 4.77 17.60
CA ARG A 269 -0.69 6.16 17.13
C ARG A 269 -1.26 7.03 18.24
N VAL A 270 -0.73 8.25 18.33
CA VAL A 270 -1.16 9.29 19.25
C VAL A 270 -1.53 10.52 18.46
N TYR A 271 -2.68 11.09 18.72
CA TYR A 271 -3.18 12.31 18.08
C TYR A 271 -3.47 13.34 19.16
N ARG A 272 -2.88 14.52 19.06
CA ARG A 272 -3.08 15.60 20.02
C ARG A 272 -3.22 16.95 19.31
N PRO A 273 -4.33 17.66 19.44
CA PRO A 273 -4.40 19.06 19.08
C PRO A 273 -3.50 19.87 20.04
N VAL A 274 -2.56 20.63 19.49
CA VAL A 274 -1.63 21.50 20.23
C VAL A 274 -2.18 22.92 20.25
N THR A 275 -2.77 23.35 19.16
CA THR A 275 -3.54 24.59 19.03
C THR A 275 -4.86 24.31 18.36
N ARG A 276 -5.69 25.34 18.13
CA ARG A 276 -6.93 25.20 17.36
C ARG A 276 -6.69 24.69 15.93
N ASP A 277 -5.57 25.11 15.34
CA ASP A 277 -5.27 24.86 13.94
C ASP A 277 -4.18 23.79 13.72
N LEU A 278 -3.47 23.37 14.78
CA LEU A 278 -2.35 22.43 14.68
C LEU A 278 -2.62 21.17 15.51
N THR A 279 -2.61 20.04 14.82
CA THR A 279 -2.62 18.69 15.43
C THR A 279 -1.28 18.01 15.17
N VAL A 280 -0.69 17.45 16.22
CA VAL A 280 0.49 16.59 16.16
C VAL A 280 0.03 15.15 16.20
N ARG A 281 0.60 14.34 15.33
CA ARG A 281 0.39 12.89 15.26
C ARG A 281 1.73 12.18 15.38
N LEU A 282 1.80 11.23 16.27
CA LEU A 282 2.96 10.35 16.43
C LEU A 282 2.53 8.93 16.08
N LEU A 283 3.38 8.23 15.33
CA LEU A 283 3.21 6.83 15.02
C LEU A 283 4.48 6.08 15.40
N PHE A 284 4.30 4.92 15.99
CA PHE A 284 5.37 3.94 16.15
C PHE A 284 4.88 2.59 15.69
N ARG A 285 5.61 1.95 14.76
CA ARG A 285 5.31 0.62 14.23
C ARG A 285 6.49 -0.29 14.43
N GLN A 286 6.20 -1.49 14.88
CA GLN A 286 7.14 -2.58 15.02
C GLN A 286 6.65 -3.76 14.16
N TYR A 287 7.55 -4.37 13.41
CA TYR A 287 7.24 -5.48 12.52
C TYR A 287 8.30 -6.57 12.63
N TRP A 288 7.86 -7.83 12.66
CA TRP A 288 8.68 -9.03 12.68
C TRP A 288 8.16 -10.02 11.66
N GLN A 289 9.06 -10.69 10.95
CA GLN A 289 8.76 -11.72 9.96
C GLN A 289 9.73 -12.88 10.08
N LEU A 290 9.21 -14.11 10.02
CA LEU A 290 9.99 -15.32 9.78
C LEU A 290 10.19 -15.53 8.27
N PRO A 291 11.30 -16.14 7.83
CA PRO A 291 11.58 -16.36 6.42
C PRO A 291 10.66 -17.43 5.82
N ALA A 292 10.53 -17.39 4.48
CA ALA A 292 10.01 -18.53 3.73
C ALA A 292 10.95 -19.74 3.87
N ASN A 293 10.38 -20.96 3.84
CA ASN A 293 11.17 -22.18 3.97
C ASN A 293 12.19 -22.38 2.84
N PHE A 294 11.96 -21.80 1.66
CA PHE A 294 12.86 -21.84 0.51
C PHE A 294 13.76 -20.59 0.38
N TRP A 295 13.82 -19.75 1.41
CA TRP A 295 14.71 -18.60 1.43
C TRP A 295 16.09 -18.98 1.98
N CYS A 296 17.13 -18.40 1.39
CA CYS A 296 18.50 -18.48 1.88
C CYS A 296 19.22 -17.16 1.80
N ASP A 297 20.03 -16.84 2.79
CA ASP A 297 20.93 -15.70 2.72
C ASP A 297 21.95 -15.91 1.58
N ALA A 298 22.12 -14.91 0.74
CA ALA A 298 23.06 -14.94 -0.37
C ALA A 298 24.50 -15.23 0.08
N LEU A 299 24.89 -14.84 1.30
CA LEU A 299 26.19 -15.09 1.88
C LEU A 299 26.38 -16.55 2.36
N ALA A 300 25.29 -17.26 2.64
CA ALA A 300 25.31 -18.65 3.09
C ALA A 300 25.28 -19.65 1.92
N MET A 301 25.15 -19.18 0.67
CA MET A 301 25.14 -20.02 -0.52
C MET A 301 26.52 -20.70 -0.78
N PRO A 302 26.56 -21.95 -1.29
CA PRO A 302 25.45 -22.82 -1.73
C PRO A 302 24.92 -23.78 -0.64
N ALA A 303 25.35 -23.65 0.60
CA ALA A 303 25.07 -24.65 1.66
C ALA A 303 23.56 -24.80 1.99
N CYS A 304 22.73 -23.80 1.68
CA CYS A 304 21.30 -23.84 2.01
C CYS A 304 20.47 -24.76 1.12
N TYR A 305 20.92 -25.06 -0.09
CA TYR A 305 20.10 -25.79 -1.06
C TYR A 305 20.75 -27.12 -1.41
N PRO A 306 20.27 -28.23 -0.85
CA PRO A 306 20.73 -29.57 -1.24
C PRO A 306 20.37 -29.86 -2.72
N PRO A 307 21.08 -30.82 -3.36
CA PRO A 307 20.73 -31.26 -4.70
C PRO A 307 19.27 -31.71 -4.79
N GLY A 308 18.56 -31.26 -5.83
CA GLY A 308 17.13 -31.56 -6.02
C GLY A 308 16.17 -30.56 -5.42
N THR A 309 16.64 -29.48 -4.77
CA THR A 309 15.78 -28.40 -4.28
C THR A 309 14.94 -27.82 -5.42
N VAL A 310 13.61 -27.78 -5.23
CA VAL A 310 12.64 -27.31 -6.24
C VAL A 310 12.49 -25.79 -6.22
N TYR A 311 12.38 -25.20 -5.02
CA TYR A 311 12.17 -23.76 -4.82
C TYR A 311 13.37 -23.14 -4.11
N TYR A 312 13.79 -21.96 -4.57
CA TYR A 312 14.93 -21.24 -4.03
C TYR A 312 14.85 -19.75 -4.34
N THR A 313 15.24 -18.91 -3.38
CA THR A 313 15.31 -17.45 -3.49
C THR A 313 16.29 -16.86 -2.48
N THR A 314 16.91 -15.76 -2.86
CA THR A 314 17.68 -14.89 -1.95
C THR A 314 16.97 -13.54 -1.76
N ASP A 315 15.65 -13.44 -2.07
CA ASP A 315 14.92 -12.20 -1.92
C ASP A 315 14.84 -11.78 -0.44
N PRO A 316 15.43 -10.63 -0.05
CA PRO A 316 15.36 -10.15 1.32
C PRO A 316 13.93 -9.92 1.82
N LYS A 317 12.96 -9.71 0.93
CA LYS A 317 11.54 -9.56 1.28
C LYS A 317 10.91 -10.87 1.77
N LEU A 318 11.48 -12.01 1.37
CA LEU A 318 11.06 -13.35 1.80
C LEU A 318 11.92 -13.90 2.94
N GLY A 319 12.96 -13.16 3.35
CA GLY A 319 13.82 -13.47 4.47
C GLY A 319 13.26 -13.07 5.83
N PRO A 320 14.04 -13.25 6.90
CA PRO A 320 13.69 -12.68 8.20
C PRO A 320 13.74 -11.17 8.13
N VAL A 321 12.75 -10.50 8.71
CA VAL A 321 12.66 -9.05 8.72
C VAL A 321 12.27 -8.56 10.11
N HIS A 322 13.02 -7.59 10.61
CA HIS A 322 12.69 -6.85 11.81
C HIS A 322 12.79 -5.35 11.53
N THR A 323 11.68 -4.62 11.70
CA THR A 323 11.68 -3.18 11.44
C THR A 323 11.01 -2.41 12.57
N SER A 324 11.58 -1.23 12.86
CA SER A 324 10.98 -0.21 13.72
C SER A 324 10.77 1.05 12.88
N TYR A 325 9.58 1.65 12.98
CA TYR A 325 9.24 2.84 12.21
C TYR A 325 8.56 3.88 13.09
N PRO A 326 9.29 4.83 13.67
CA PRO A 326 8.74 6.07 14.21
C PRO A 326 8.41 7.06 13.10
N GLU A 327 7.28 7.78 13.24
CA GLU A 327 6.86 8.87 12.37
C GLU A 327 6.26 10.01 13.18
N LEU A 328 6.59 11.24 12.80
CA LEU A 328 5.96 12.48 13.26
C LEU A 328 5.19 13.08 12.09
N GLU A 329 3.91 13.40 12.30
CA GLU A 329 3.08 14.11 11.34
C GLU A 329 2.49 15.38 12.00
N LEU A 330 2.53 16.48 11.25
CA LEU A 330 1.91 17.74 11.59
C LEU A 330 0.72 17.97 10.64
N VAL A 331 -0.44 18.27 11.20
CA VAL A 331 -1.66 18.60 10.45
C VAL A 331 -2.05 20.02 10.83
N TRP A 332 -2.02 20.92 9.85
CA TRP A 332 -2.29 22.34 10.05
C TRP A 332 -3.50 22.77 9.22
N GLN A 333 -4.53 23.32 9.91
CA GLN A 333 -5.66 23.99 9.29
C GLN A 333 -5.20 25.38 8.82
N ALA A 334 -5.34 25.66 7.52
CA ALA A 334 -4.75 26.84 6.92
C ALA A 334 -5.55 28.15 7.16
N GLU A 335 -6.45 28.17 8.15
CA GLU A 335 -7.34 29.31 8.41
C GLU A 335 -6.59 30.63 8.62
N ALA A 336 -5.39 30.56 9.21
CA ALA A 336 -4.52 31.73 9.38
C ALA A 336 -4.08 32.41 8.06
N LEU A 337 -4.24 31.73 6.90
CA LEU A 337 -3.96 32.33 5.58
C LEU A 337 -5.09 33.23 5.08
N ARG A 338 -6.28 33.22 5.68
CA ARG A 338 -7.46 33.98 5.22
C ARG A 338 -7.20 35.47 4.96
N PRO A 339 -6.48 36.21 5.84
CA PRO A 339 -6.19 37.63 5.63
C PRO A 339 -5.04 37.88 4.65
N VAL A 340 -4.32 36.86 4.21
CA VAL A 340 -3.14 37.01 3.34
C VAL A 340 -3.56 37.17 1.89
N PRO A 341 -3.29 38.32 1.22
CA PRO A 341 -3.60 38.48 -0.19
C PRO A 341 -2.96 37.35 -1.00
N VAL A 342 -3.66 36.89 -2.07
CA VAL A 342 -3.22 35.79 -2.96
C VAL A 342 -3.26 34.40 -2.33
N LEU A 343 -3.09 34.23 -1.01
CA LEU A 343 -3.11 32.92 -0.33
C LEU A 343 -4.43 32.63 0.39
N GLY A 344 -5.34 33.62 0.49
CA GLY A 344 -6.61 33.47 1.22
C GLY A 344 -7.49 32.32 0.72
N TRP A 345 -7.38 31.92 -0.54
CA TRP A 345 -8.11 30.78 -1.10
C TRP A 345 -7.65 29.42 -0.53
N LEU A 346 -6.42 29.35 0.00
CA LEU A 346 -5.89 28.18 0.69
C LEU A 346 -6.43 28.05 2.13
N ALA A 347 -7.07 29.07 2.68
CA ALA A 347 -7.48 29.13 4.08
C ALA A 347 -8.52 28.06 4.46
N ALA A 348 -9.30 27.56 3.49
CA ALA A 348 -10.28 26.50 3.71
C ALA A 348 -9.66 25.11 3.81
N GLY A 349 -8.40 24.97 3.44
CA GLY A 349 -7.77 23.66 3.32
C GLY A 349 -6.90 23.28 4.52
N THR A 350 -6.36 22.08 4.43
CA THR A 350 -5.52 21.46 5.46
C THR A 350 -4.18 21.03 4.86
N PHE A 351 -3.08 21.49 5.45
CA PHE A 351 -1.73 21.02 5.13
C PHE A 351 -1.34 19.88 6.05
N THR A 352 -0.67 18.89 5.48
CA THR A 352 -0.04 17.80 6.22
C THR A 352 1.42 17.69 5.83
N ILE A 353 2.28 17.42 6.80
CA ILE A 353 3.68 17.05 6.56
C ILE A 353 4.06 15.96 7.55
N SER A 354 4.68 14.90 7.09
CA SER A 354 5.20 13.85 7.96
C SER A 354 6.62 13.46 7.61
N TYR A 355 7.35 13.04 8.62
CA TYR A 355 8.66 12.44 8.49
C TYR A 355 8.73 11.19 9.34
N GLY A 356 9.15 10.08 8.71
CA GLY A 356 9.39 8.81 9.35
C GLY A 356 10.71 8.19 8.93
N ARG A 357 11.20 7.25 9.74
CA ARG A 357 12.41 6.52 9.44
C ARG A 357 12.23 5.04 9.74
N TYR A 358 12.52 4.20 8.75
CA TYR A 358 12.67 2.76 8.96
C TYR A 358 14.06 2.45 9.49
N PHE A 359 14.09 1.77 10.63
CA PHE A 359 15.25 1.05 11.13
C PHE A 359 15.00 -0.43 10.85
N GLN A 360 15.81 -1.02 9.99
CA GLN A 360 15.60 -2.41 9.56
C GLN A 360 16.92 -3.17 9.44
N ASP A 361 16.85 -4.46 9.71
CA ASP A 361 17.98 -5.38 9.70
C ASP A 361 18.18 -6.13 8.37
N THR A 362 17.47 -5.68 7.33
CA THR A 362 17.59 -6.25 5.98
C THR A 362 18.75 -5.63 5.20
N SER A 363 19.19 -6.31 4.12
CA SER A 363 20.20 -5.78 3.19
C SER A 363 19.83 -4.48 2.49
N PHE A 364 18.56 -4.04 2.55
CA PHE A 364 18.13 -2.73 2.04
C PHE A 364 18.64 -1.56 2.88
N GLY A 365 18.97 -1.79 4.17
CA GLY A 365 19.38 -0.75 5.10
C GLY A 365 18.22 0.15 5.55
N ASN A 366 18.54 1.19 6.31
CA ASN A 366 17.54 2.11 6.85
C ASN A 366 16.96 3.02 5.76
N ALA A 367 15.66 3.38 5.90
CA ALA A 367 15.00 4.24 4.94
C ALA A 367 14.39 5.48 5.59
N HIS A 368 14.33 6.56 4.81
CA HIS A 368 13.68 7.82 5.16
C HIS A 368 12.40 7.97 4.34
N VAL A 369 11.34 8.42 4.99
CA VAL A 369 10.05 8.72 4.37
C VAL A 369 9.68 10.15 4.72
N LEU A 370 9.45 10.98 3.71
CA LEU A 370 8.91 12.33 3.85
C LEU A 370 7.62 12.39 3.05
N GLN A 371 6.54 12.87 3.65
CA GLN A 371 5.28 13.08 2.95
C GLN A 371 4.79 14.49 3.21
N SER A 372 4.14 15.06 2.21
CA SER A 372 3.44 16.34 2.34
C SER A 372 2.14 16.28 1.57
N GLY A 373 1.13 17.03 2.02
CA GLY A 373 -0.15 17.06 1.36
C GLY A 373 -0.91 18.34 1.63
N TYR A 374 -1.81 18.66 0.73
CA TYR A 374 -2.79 19.72 0.89
C TYR A 374 -4.15 19.22 0.42
N THR A 375 -5.15 19.33 1.29
CA THR A 375 -6.55 18.99 1.00
C THR A 375 -7.38 20.25 1.02
N LEU A 376 -8.06 20.53 -0.09
CA LEU A 376 -8.93 21.69 -0.27
C LEU A 376 -10.37 21.23 -0.45
N PRO A 377 -11.32 21.67 0.38
CA PRO A 377 -12.75 21.55 0.07
C PRO A 377 -13.13 22.52 -1.06
N TYR A 378 -14.07 22.12 -1.93
CA TYR A 378 -14.51 22.96 -3.07
C TYR A 378 -16.01 22.83 -3.38
#